data_be7bece097361c07e03b502bcf9eb8f0
#
_entry.id   be7bece097361c07e03b502bcf9eb8f0
#
_cell.length_a   1.000
_cell.length_b   1.000
_cell.length_c   1.000
_cell.angle_alpha   90.00
_cell.angle_beta   90.00
_cell.angle_gamma   90.00
#
_symmetry.space_group_name_H-M   'P 1'
#
loop_
_entity.id
_entity.type
_entity.pdbx_description
1 polymer ?
#
loop_
_entity_poly.entity_id
_entity_poly.type
_entity_poly.pdbx_seq_one_letter_code
_entity_poly.pdbx_strand_id
1 'polypeptide(L)'
;MRYRPPTVKLPMPAEKIDGQTVTFRPVRDGIDSEVSGVMQVIENANGFNVNASYIVSQNPPLCRVYWFDQSEIDAIARSAAKEKRRILIIDDDRESTHLVKILLEKAGSYLVLEENDSTKAHQSAQNFRPDVILLDIMMPKTDGGEVATQIEADAELQRTPIIFLTALVTEPETKIGLRIQGHRSLAKPINIPELINEIEKNLRAQ
;
A
#
# COMPACT_ATOMS: atom_id res chain seq x y z
N MET A 1 24.22 36.64 7.37
CA MET A 1 24.61 35.24 7.67
C MET A 1 23.82 34.37 6.73
N ARG A 2 24.45 33.67 5.77
CA ARG A 2 23.70 32.74 4.89
C ARG A 2 23.42 31.48 5.73
N TYR A 3 22.16 31.21 5.99
CA TYR A 3 21.74 29.96 6.63
C TYR A 3 22.22 28.78 5.76
N ARG A 4 23.05 27.92 6.34
CA ARG A 4 23.50 26.69 5.71
C ARG A 4 22.63 25.58 6.32
N PRO A 5 21.72 24.98 5.57
CA PRO A 5 20.93 23.89 6.13
C PRO A 5 21.86 22.76 6.56
N PRO A 6 21.53 22.06 7.65
CA PRO A 6 22.32 20.91 8.08
C PRO A 6 22.32 19.84 7.00
N THR A 7 23.45 19.15 6.84
CA THR A 7 23.52 17.97 5.99
C THR A 7 22.69 16.86 6.63
N VAL A 8 21.73 16.34 5.89
CA VAL A 8 20.77 15.35 6.37
C VAL A 8 21.07 14.00 5.73
N LYS A 9 21.10 12.93 6.53
CA LYS A 9 21.21 11.57 6.04
C LYS A 9 19.81 11.04 5.72
N LEU A 10 19.55 10.74 4.45
CA LEU A 10 18.27 10.22 4.03
C LEU A 10 18.13 8.75 4.44
N PRO A 11 16.98 8.35 5.03
CA PRO A 11 16.71 6.97 5.43
C PRO A 11 16.37 6.07 4.22
N MET A 12 16.10 6.68 3.07
CA MET A 12 15.81 5.99 1.81
C MET A 12 16.48 6.71 0.64
N PRO A 13 16.63 6.09 -0.54
CA PRO A 13 17.16 6.74 -1.73
C PRO A 13 16.42 8.05 -2.06
N ALA A 14 17.18 9.10 -2.41
CA ALA A 14 16.65 10.44 -2.70
C ALA A 14 15.54 10.42 -3.75
N GLU A 15 15.70 9.62 -4.80
CA GLU A 15 14.71 9.42 -5.87
C GLU A 15 13.36 8.87 -5.41
N LYS A 16 13.31 8.22 -4.24
CA LYS A 16 12.05 7.68 -3.68
C LYS A 16 11.24 8.71 -2.91
N ILE A 17 11.84 9.81 -2.49
CA ILE A 17 11.16 10.86 -1.72
C ILE A 17 10.96 12.14 -2.51
N ASP A 18 11.72 12.33 -3.59
CA ASP A 18 11.58 13.52 -4.43
C ASP A 18 10.21 13.55 -5.14
N GLY A 19 9.56 14.71 -5.10
CA GLY A 19 8.23 14.89 -5.67
C GLY A 19 7.07 14.30 -4.86
N GLN A 20 7.32 13.63 -3.73
CA GLN A 20 6.24 13.10 -2.89
C GLN A 20 5.50 14.23 -2.14
N THR A 21 4.19 14.08 -2.05
CA THR A 21 3.39 14.91 -1.15
C THR A 21 3.48 14.34 0.26
N VAL A 22 3.84 15.18 1.21
CA VAL A 22 3.96 14.81 2.62
C VAL A 22 3.10 15.72 3.48
N THR A 23 2.61 15.17 4.58
CA THR A 23 1.91 15.93 5.61
C THR A 23 2.84 16.06 6.81
N PHE A 24 3.04 17.27 7.29
CA PHE A 24 3.91 17.57 8.42
C PHE A 24 3.40 18.77 9.22
N ARG A 25 3.88 18.92 10.44
CA ARG A 25 3.57 20.06 11.29
C ARG A 25 4.81 20.96 11.37
N PRO A 26 4.77 22.16 10.77
CA PRO A 26 5.93 23.07 10.78
C PRO A 26 6.11 23.70 12.15
N VAL A 27 7.00 23.14 12.96
CA VAL A 27 7.25 23.58 14.35
C VAL A 27 7.84 25.00 14.41
N ARG A 28 8.57 25.43 13.37
CA ARG A 28 9.29 26.71 13.36
C ARG A 28 8.46 27.90 12.86
N ASP A 29 7.34 27.66 12.24
CA ASP A 29 6.52 28.72 11.62
C ASP A 29 5.30 29.14 12.45
N GLY A 30 5.13 28.59 13.66
CA GLY A 30 3.99 28.88 14.54
C GLY A 30 2.65 28.38 13.98
N ILE A 31 2.68 27.40 13.11
CA ILE A 31 1.47 26.78 12.54
C ILE A 31 1.18 25.54 13.39
N ASP A 32 0.07 25.56 14.13
CA ASP A 32 -0.37 24.48 15.01
C ASP A 32 -1.15 23.35 14.28
N SER A 33 -1.23 23.42 12.96
CA SER A 33 -1.95 22.44 12.15
C SER A 33 -1.01 21.68 11.22
N GLU A 34 -1.42 20.47 10.89
CA GLU A 34 -0.77 19.71 9.83
C GLU A 34 -0.98 20.39 8.48
N VAL A 35 0.09 20.48 7.70
CA VAL A 35 0.08 21.01 6.34
C VAL A 35 0.62 19.97 5.37
N SER A 36 0.14 20.02 4.15
CA SER A 36 0.66 19.16 3.08
C SER A 36 1.58 19.96 2.19
N GLY A 37 2.71 19.39 1.86
CA GLY A 37 3.70 20.00 0.99
C GLY A 37 4.33 18.97 0.06
N VAL A 38 5.00 19.45 -1.00
CA VAL A 38 5.75 18.61 -1.92
C VAL A 38 7.20 18.60 -1.49
N MET A 39 7.74 17.40 -1.25
CA MET A 39 9.17 17.21 -0.95
C MET A 39 10.00 17.38 -2.22
N GLN A 40 11.13 18.04 -2.06
CA GLN A 40 12.16 18.13 -3.07
C GLN A 40 13.50 17.75 -2.47
N VAL A 41 14.27 16.95 -3.20
CA VAL A 41 15.63 16.61 -2.86
C VAL A 41 16.57 17.45 -3.72
N ILE A 42 17.38 18.28 -3.06
CA ILE A 42 18.34 19.15 -3.72
C ILE A 42 19.73 18.63 -3.40
N GLU A 43 20.46 18.23 -4.42
CA GLU A 43 21.87 17.86 -4.29
C GLU A 43 22.75 19.12 -4.20
N ASN A 44 23.63 19.14 -3.24
CA ASN A 44 24.63 20.20 -3.10
C ASN A 44 26.03 19.62 -2.86
N ALA A 45 27.04 20.48 -2.84
CA ALA A 45 28.45 20.09 -2.67
C ALA A 45 28.77 19.34 -1.35
N ASN A 46 27.83 19.29 -0.40
CA ASN A 46 27.98 18.65 0.92
C ASN A 46 26.98 17.48 1.13
N GLY A 47 26.26 17.04 0.10
CA GLY A 47 25.27 15.99 0.15
C GLY A 47 23.86 16.46 -0.20
N PHE A 48 22.87 15.65 0.14
CA PHE A 48 21.46 15.92 -0.17
C PHE A 48 20.81 16.77 0.93
N ASN A 49 19.99 17.74 0.52
CA ASN A 49 19.07 18.47 1.39
C ASN A 49 17.63 18.14 0.99
N VAL A 50 16.76 18.06 1.97
CA VAL A 50 15.34 17.82 1.77
C VAL A 50 14.55 19.04 2.21
N ASN A 51 13.67 19.51 1.38
CA ASN A 51 12.72 20.54 1.72
C ASN A 51 11.29 20.13 1.37
N ALA A 52 10.31 20.83 1.93
CA ALA A 52 8.95 20.82 1.40
C ALA A 52 8.50 22.25 1.15
N SER A 53 7.88 22.48 0.03
CA SER A 53 7.19 23.73 -0.30
C SER A 53 5.70 23.57 -0.04
N TYR A 54 5.10 24.47 0.69
CA TYR A 54 3.66 24.47 0.98
C TYR A 54 3.06 25.85 0.91
N ILE A 55 1.77 25.91 0.62
CA ILE A 55 1.03 27.16 0.48
C ILE A 55 0.42 27.53 1.84
N VAL A 56 0.83 28.66 2.39
CA VAL A 56 0.31 29.20 3.66
C VAL A 56 -0.96 30.02 3.45
N SER A 57 -1.07 30.69 2.28
CA SER A 57 -2.22 31.50 1.92
C SER A 57 -2.48 31.39 0.43
N GLN A 58 -3.76 31.38 0.03
CA GLN A 58 -4.13 31.36 -1.38
C GLN A 58 -4.40 32.78 -1.95
N ASN A 59 -4.56 33.79 -1.08
CA ASN A 59 -4.85 35.14 -1.57
C ASN A 59 -4.25 36.23 -0.65
N PRO A 60 -3.09 36.85 -0.98
CA PRO A 60 -2.20 36.44 -2.07
C PRO A 60 -1.53 35.07 -1.81
N PRO A 61 -1.13 34.37 -2.86
CA PRO A 61 -0.45 33.09 -2.70
C PRO A 61 0.92 33.30 -2.03
N LEU A 62 1.10 32.69 -0.88
CA LEU A 62 2.34 32.71 -0.12
C LEU A 62 2.85 31.25 0.00
N CYS A 63 3.92 30.97 -0.72
CA CYS A 63 4.62 29.69 -0.62
C CYS A 63 5.74 29.82 0.41
N ARG A 64 5.79 28.89 1.36
CA ARG A 64 6.91 28.73 2.29
C ARG A 64 7.72 27.51 1.95
N VAL A 65 9.04 27.60 2.13
CA VAL A 65 9.96 26.49 2.02
C VAL A 65 10.41 26.10 3.41
N TYR A 66 10.18 24.86 3.76
CA TYR A 66 10.58 24.28 5.04
C TYR A 66 11.73 23.30 4.85
N TRP A 67 12.77 23.42 5.65
CA TRP A 67 13.92 22.52 5.65
C TRP A 67 13.83 21.59 6.85
N PHE A 68 13.74 20.29 6.57
CA PHE A 68 13.64 19.26 7.59
C PHE A 68 14.99 19.01 8.27
N ASP A 69 14.97 18.77 9.57
CA ASP A 69 16.07 18.15 10.27
C ASP A 69 16.00 16.61 10.17
N GLN A 70 17.04 15.91 10.65
CA GLN A 70 17.10 14.45 10.51
C GLN A 70 15.96 13.76 11.24
N SER A 71 15.54 14.23 12.39
CA SER A 71 14.48 13.61 13.18
C SER A 71 13.11 13.76 12.51
N GLU A 72 12.88 14.89 11.87
CA GLU A 72 11.67 15.17 11.08
C GLU A 72 11.64 14.30 9.83
N ILE A 73 12.78 14.15 9.13
CA ILE A 73 12.87 13.24 7.96
C ILE A 73 12.63 11.80 8.36
N ASP A 74 13.21 11.35 9.47
CA ASP A 74 12.98 9.99 9.97
C ASP A 74 11.52 9.78 10.39
N ALA A 75 10.85 10.80 10.93
CA ALA A 75 9.43 10.75 11.24
C ALA A 75 8.56 10.71 9.97
N ILE A 76 8.88 11.52 8.96
CA ILE A 76 8.20 11.50 7.66
C ILE A 76 8.44 10.17 6.96
N ALA A 77 9.68 9.65 6.99
CA ALA A 77 9.99 8.34 6.42
C ALA A 77 9.23 7.21 7.13
N ARG A 78 9.09 7.26 8.46
CA ARG A 78 8.24 6.33 9.23
C ARG A 78 6.76 6.51 8.90
N SER A 79 6.30 7.73 8.68
CA SER A 79 4.91 8.03 8.32
C SER A 79 4.61 7.68 6.85
N ALA A 80 5.58 7.89 5.94
CA ALA A 80 5.49 7.49 4.53
C ALA A 80 5.75 6.00 4.32
N ALA A 81 6.56 5.40 5.20
CA ALA A 81 6.63 3.96 5.44
C ALA A 81 5.48 3.48 6.34
N LYS A 82 4.40 4.27 6.49
CA LYS A 82 3.13 3.73 6.95
C LYS A 82 2.87 2.53 6.07
N GLU A 83 3.09 1.38 6.68
CA GLU A 83 3.30 0.09 6.04
C GLU A 83 2.34 -0.05 4.88
N LYS A 84 2.90 -0.07 3.66
CA LYS A 84 2.09 -0.38 2.51
C LYS A 84 1.37 -1.66 2.84
N ARG A 85 0.05 -1.66 2.81
CA ARG A 85 -0.73 -2.86 3.08
C ARG A 85 -0.30 -3.95 2.11
N ARG A 86 0.12 -5.06 2.65
CA ARG A 86 0.66 -6.17 1.86
C ARG A 86 -0.46 -7.04 1.35
N ILE A 87 -0.61 -7.08 0.04
CA ILE A 87 -1.64 -7.86 -0.63
C ILE A 87 -0.95 -8.99 -1.39
N LEU A 88 -1.32 -10.23 -1.10
CA LEU A 88 -0.89 -11.39 -1.87
C LEU A 88 -2.00 -11.78 -2.84
N ILE A 89 -1.68 -11.85 -4.13
CA ILE A 89 -2.59 -12.35 -5.17
C ILE A 89 -2.11 -13.74 -5.56
N ILE A 90 -3.01 -14.71 -5.50
CA ILE A 90 -2.77 -16.11 -5.87
C ILE A 90 -3.76 -16.47 -6.99
N ASP A 91 -3.25 -16.64 -8.20
CA ASP A 91 -4.04 -16.91 -9.39
C ASP A 91 -3.08 -17.37 -10.49
N ASP A 92 -3.39 -18.44 -11.21
CA ASP A 92 -2.55 -18.98 -12.28
C ASP A 92 -2.49 -18.13 -13.54
N ASP A 93 -3.45 -17.21 -13.71
CA ASP A 93 -3.46 -16.22 -14.79
C ASP A 93 -2.53 -15.05 -14.48
N ARG A 94 -1.32 -15.09 -15.04
CA ARG A 94 -0.28 -14.07 -14.85
C ARG A 94 -0.66 -12.69 -15.38
N GLU A 95 -1.43 -12.63 -16.46
CA GLU A 95 -1.83 -11.35 -17.04
C GLU A 95 -2.84 -10.66 -16.14
N SER A 96 -3.78 -11.42 -15.60
CA SER A 96 -4.77 -10.95 -14.63
C SER A 96 -4.11 -10.46 -13.34
N THR A 97 -3.21 -11.26 -12.74
CA THR A 97 -2.51 -10.87 -11.50
C THR A 97 -1.69 -9.61 -11.70
N HIS A 98 -0.96 -9.51 -12.81
CA HIS A 98 -0.13 -8.35 -13.11
C HIS A 98 -0.95 -7.07 -13.30
N LEU A 99 -2.07 -7.16 -14.00
CA LEU A 99 -2.98 -6.03 -14.16
C LEU A 99 -3.55 -5.54 -12.81
N VAL A 100 -4.04 -6.47 -12.01
CA VAL A 100 -4.60 -6.16 -10.67
C VAL A 100 -3.53 -5.52 -9.78
N LYS A 101 -2.32 -6.05 -9.77
CA LYS A 101 -1.18 -5.47 -9.05
C LYS A 101 -0.94 -4.01 -9.44
N ILE A 102 -0.76 -3.74 -10.74
CA ILE A 102 -0.50 -2.37 -11.22
C ILE A 102 -1.63 -1.42 -10.77
N LEU A 103 -2.88 -1.86 -10.88
CA LEU A 103 -4.03 -1.04 -10.54
C LEU A 103 -4.13 -0.79 -9.03
N LEU A 104 -3.88 -1.79 -8.19
CA LEU A 104 -3.86 -1.64 -6.74
C LEU A 104 -2.70 -0.73 -6.28
N GLU A 105 -1.49 -0.94 -6.79
CA GLU A 105 -0.32 -0.14 -6.41
C GLU A 105 -0.44 1.33 -6.86
N LYS A 106 -1.19 1.60 -7.93
CA LYS A 106 -1.52 2.98 -8.37
C LYS A 106 -2.65 3.62 -7.56
N ALA A 107 -3.60 2.81 -7.09
CA ALA A 107 -4.79 3.33 -6.42
C ALA A 107 -4.55 3.69 -4.94
N GLY A 108 -3.54 3.12 -4.30
CA GLY A 108 -3.31 3.33 -2.87
C GLY A 108 -1.94 2.89 -2.36
N SER A 109 -1.80 2.89 -1.05
CA SER A 109 -0.59 2.45 -0.35
C SER A 109 -0.55 0.93 -0.21
N TYR A 110 -0.56 0.21 -1.33
CA TYR A 110 -0.46 -1.25 -1.38
C TYR A 110 0.92 -1.70 -1.87
N LEU A 111 1.40 -2.79 -1.31
CA LEU A 111 2.53 -3.57 -1.80
C LEU A 111 2.00 -4.94 -2.21
N VAL A 112 2.06 -5.25 -3.50
CA VAL A 112 1.41 -6.44 -4.05
C VAL A 112 2.44 -7.48 -4.47
N LEU A 113 2.31 -8.70 -3.95
CA LEU A 113 3.05 -9.88 -4.40
C LEU A 113 2.11 -10.75 -5.25
N GLU A 114 2.60 -11.21 -6.38
CA GLU A 114 1.93 -12.15 -7.28
C GLU A 114 2.51 -13.56 -7.06
N GLU A 115 1.64 -14.55 -6.85
CA GLU A 115 1.99 -15.96 -6.84
C GLU A 115 1.13 -16.69 -7.86
N ASN A 116 1.76 -17.25 -8.87
CA ASN A 116 1.06 -17.91 -9.98
C ASN A 116 1.22 -19.44 -9.97
N ASP A 117 1.83 -19.99 -8.94
CA ASP A 117 1.89 -21.43 -8.70
C ASP A 117 1.17 -21.77 -7.40
N SER A 118 -0.04 -22.34 -7.50
CA SER A 118 -0.88 -22.67 -6.36
C SER A 118 -0.16 -23.56 -5.32
N THR A 119 0.80 -24.37 -5.75
CA THR A 119 1.57 -25.24 -4.84
C THR A 119 2.55 -24.47 -3.95
N LYS A 120 2.87 -23.21 -4.29
CA LYS A 120 3.74 -22.31 -3.52
C LYS A 120 2.97 -21.29 -2.69
N ALA A 121 1.66 -21.24 -2.84
CA ALA A 121 0.81 -20.22 -2.25
C ALA A 121 1.01 -20.08 -0.74
N HIS A 122 1.00 -21.18 0.01
CA HIS A 122 1.22 -21.18 1.46
C HIS A 122 2.61 -20.65 1.83
N GLN A 123 3.67 -21.12 1.16
CA GLN A 123 5.03 -20.64 1.42
C GLN A 123 5.21 -19.16 1.10
N SER A 124 4.61 -18.70 0.00
CA SER A 124 4.61 -17.29 -0.37
C SER A 124 3.89 -16.44 0.66
N ALA A 125 2.77 -16.90 1.20
CA ALA A 125 2.05 -16.23 2.27
C ALA A 125 2.88 -16.16 3.56
N GLN A 126 3.53 -17.23 3.99
CA GLN A 126 4.42 -17.24 5.16
C GLN A 126 5.56 -16.23 5.04
N ASN A 127 6.25 -16.22 3.88
CA ASN A 127 7.39 -15.34 3.65
C ASN A 127 6.98 -13.87 3.52
N PHE A 128 5.86 -13.61 2.85
CA PHE A 128 5.40 -12.26 2.56
C PHE A 128 4.60 -11.66 3.72
N ARG A 129 3.92 -12.46 4.53
CA ARG A 129 3.04 -12.04 5.65
C ARG A 129 2.03 -11.00 5.19
N PRO A 130 1.11 -11.35 4.31
CA PRO A 130 0.14 -10.42 3.76
C PRO A 130 -0.88 -9.95 4.80
N ASP A 131 -1.36 -8.71 4.63
CA ASP A 131 -2.50 -8.19 5.38
C ASP A 131 -3.84 -8.68 4.81
N VAL A 132 -3.88 -9.00 3.50
CA VAL A 132 -5.03 -9.58 2.80
C VAL A 132 -4.53 -10.50 1.69
N ILE A 133 -5.23 -11.62 1.48
CA ILE A 133 -4.98 -12.56 0.38
C ILE A 133 -6.15 -12.48 -0.60
N LEU A 134 -5.83 -12.27 -1.88
CA LEU A 134 -6.75 -12.40 -3.01
C LEU A 134 -6.48 -13.76 -3.65
N LEU A 135 -7.48 -14.63 -3.72
CA LEU A 135 -7.28 -16.03 -4.06
C LEU A 135 -8.28 -16.48 -5.12
N ASP A 136 -7.78 -16.91 -6.27
CA ASP A 136 -8.63 -17.59 -7.23
C ASP A 136 -9.03 -18.97 -6.75
N ILE A 137 -10.24 -19.40 -7.09
CA ILE A 137 -10.75 -20.72 -6.71
C ILE A 137 -10.27 -21.77 -7.72
N MET A 138 -10.33 -21.46 -9.00
CA MET A 138 -10.10 -22.43 -10.07
C MET A 138 -8.67 -22.39 -10.59
N MET A 139 -7.76 -23.00 -9.86
CA MET A 139 -6.36 -23.09 -10.26
C MET A 139 -5.96 -24.54 -10.53
N PRO A 140 -5.03 -24.81 -11.46
CA PRO A 140 -4.46 -26.14 -11.67
C PRO A 140 -3.64 -26.58 -10.45
N LYS A 141 -3.54 -27.90 -10.25
CA LYS A 141 -2.79 -28.61 -9.19
C LYS A 141 -3.45 -28.52 -7.80
N THR A 142 -3.65 -27.34 -7.25
CA THR A 142 -4.25 -27.11 -5.93
C THR A 142 -5.33 -26.04 -6.09
N ASP A 143 -6.58 -26.35 -5.75
CA ASP A 143 -7.66 -25.39 -5.84
C ASP A 143 -7.61 -24.35 -4.72
N GLY A 144 -8.31 -23.22 -4.92
CA GLY A 144 -8.27 -22.13 -3.94
C GLY A 144 -8.86 -22.50 -2.57
N GLY A 145 -9.81 -23.42 -2.51
CA GLY A 145 -10.37 -23.89 -1.25
C GLY A 145 -9.36 -24.70 -0.43
N GLU A 146 -8.54 -25.51 -1.10
CA GLU A 146 -7.45 -26.24 -0.46
C GLU A 146 -6.35 -25.29 0.04
N VAL A 147 -5.97 -24.28 -0.77
CA VAL A 147 -5.03 -23.24 -0.37
C VAL A 147 -5.55 -22.46 0.83
N ALA A 148 -6.83 -22.06 0.83
CA ALA A 148 -7.46 -21.37 1.96
C ALA A 148 -7.38 -22.22 3.24
N THR A 149 -7.68 -23.50 3.14
CA THR A 149 -7.59 -24.44 4.28
C THR A 149 -6.18 -24.53 4.84
N GLN A 150 -5.14 -24.56 3.99
CA GLN A 150 -3.74 -24.57 4.42
C GLN A 150 -3.36 -23.26 5.15
N ILE A 151 -3.82 -22.12 4.65
CA ILE A 151 -3.58 -20.81 5.26
C ILE A 151 -4.28 -20.71 6.62
N GLU A 152 -5.52 -21.16 6.73
CA GLU A 152 -6.28 -21.13 7.98
C GLU A 152 -5.72 -22.08 9.06
N ALA A 153 -5.10 -23.16 8.65
CA ALA A 153 -4.43 -24.10 9.55
C ALA A 153 -3.09 -23.57 10.10
N ASP A 154 -2.53 -22.54 9.48
CA ASP A 154 -1.26 -21.94 9.89
C ASP A 154 -1.46 -20.92 11.01
N ALA A 155 -0.80 -21.11 12.14
CA ALA A 155 -0.93 -20.26 13.33
C ALA A 155 -0.56 -18.77 13.08
N GLU A 156 0.34 -18.50 12.15
CA GLU A 156 0.74 -17.12 11.79
C GLU A 156 -0.19 -16.47 10.77
N LEU A 157 -0.87 -17.27 9.94
CA LEU A 157 -1.71 -16.81 8.83
C LEU A 157 -3.21 -16.92 9.08
N GLN A 158 -3.66 -17.69 10.06
CA GLN A 158 -5.07 -18.01 10.34
C GLN A 158 -5.99 -16.79 10.49
N ARG A 159 -5.43 -15.63 10.82
CA ARG A 159 -6.18 -14.36 10.95
C ARG A 159 -6.12 -13.50 9.71
N THR A 160 -5.33 -13.88 8.71
CA THR A 160 -5.21 -13.12 7.47
C THR A 160 -6.50 -13.28 6.65
N PRO A 161 -7.24 -12.20 6.37
CA PRO A 161 -8.47 -12.31 5.61
C PRO A 161 -8.19 -12.74 4.17
N ILE A 162 -9.03 -13.66 3.70
CA ILE A 162 -9.03 -14.16 2.32
C ILE A 162 -10.25 -13.59 1.60
N ILE A 163 -10.03 -13.10 0.38
CA ILE A 163 -11.08 -12.68 -0.55
C ILE A 163 -10.94 -13.57 -1.80
N PHE A 164 -11.95 -14.37 -2.07
CA PHE A 164 -11.97 -15.18 -3.28
C PHE A 164 -12.25 -14.32 -4.52
N LEU A 165 -11.50 -14.57 -5.58
CA LEU A 165 -11.73 -14.02 -6.92
C LEU A 165 -12.14 -15.18 -7.81
N THR A 166 -13.36 -15.16 -8.39
CA THR A 166 -13.84 -16.35 -9.06
C THR A 166 -14.75 -16.05 -10.26
N ALA A 167 -14.64 -16.87 -11.29
CA ALA A 167 -15.57 -16.87 -12.42
C ALA A 167 -16.84 -17.71 -12.15
N LEU A 168 -16.93 -18.42 -11.01
CA LEU A 168 -18.04 -19.32 -10.68
C LEU A 168 -19.30 -18.61 -10.20
N VAL A 169 -19.22 -17.31 -9.87
CA VAL A 169 -20.36 -16.54 -9.39
C VAL A 169 -20.70 -15.40 -10.34
N THR A 170 -21.98 -15.10 -10.44
CA THR A 170 -22.47 -13.99 -11.25
C THR A 170 -22.47 -12.68 -10.45
N GLU A 171 -22.45 -11.52 -11.13
CA GLU A 171 -22.56 -10.22 -10.46
C GLU A 171 -23.77 -10.09 -9.50
N PRO A 172 -24.98 -10.63 -9.80
CA PRO A 172 -26.08 -10.59 -8.84
C PRO A 172 -25.80 -11.36 -7.55
N GLU A 173 -25.10 -12.49 -7.64
CA GLU A 173 -24.76 -13.31 -6.47
C GLU A 173 -23.71 -12.65 -5.58
N THR A 174 -22.72 -11.97 -6.17
CA THR A 174 -21.73 -11.19 -5.38
C THR A 174 -22.35 -10.00 -4.68
N LYS A 175 -23.35 -9.33 -5.28
CA LYS A 175 -24.06 -8.20 -4.64
C LYS A 175 -24.82 -8.61 -3.38
N ILE A 176 -25.20 -9.88 -3.24
CA ILE A 176 -25.83 -10.43 -2.03
C ILE A 176 -24.78 -10.71 -0.93
N GLY A 177 -23.47 -10.53 -1.25
CA GLY A 177 -22.37 -10.77 -0.31
C GLY A 177 -22.08 -12.26 -0.15
N LEU A 178 -22.01 -12.99 -1.26
CA LEU A 178 -21.73 -14.41 -1.28
C LEU A 178 -20.44 -14.73 -0.54
N ARG A 179 -20.51 -15.71 0.35
CA ARG A 179 -19.36 -16.25 1.06
C ARG A 179 -19.11 -17.68 0.59
N ILE A 180 -17.85 -17.97 0.31
CA ILE A 180 -17.36 -19.30 0.02
C ILE A 180 -16.47 -19.71 1.18
N GLN A 181 -16.76 -20.82 1.84
CA GLN A 181 -16.05 -21.28 3.05
C GLN A 181 -15.95 -20.18 4.15
N GLY A 182 -16.96 -19.30 4.26
CA GLY A 182 -16.93 -18.21 5.23
C GLY A 182 -16.24 -16.92 4.74
N HIS A 183 -15.48 -16.97 3.66
CA HIS A 183 -14.77 -15.82 3.09
C HIS A 183 -15.63 -15.06 2.07
N ARG A 184 -15.35 -13.78 1.92
CA ARG A 184 -15.94 -12.96 0.86
C ARG A 184 -15.47 -13.41 -0.51
N SER A 185 -16.35 -13.29 -1.51
CA SER A 185 -16.02 -13.57 -2.91
C SER A 185 -16.40 -12.41 -3.81
N LEU A 186 -15.58 -12.18 -4.83
CA LEU A 186 -15.79 -11.23 -5.91
C LEU A 186 -15.77 -11.93 -7.26
N ALA A 187 -16.70 -11.55 -8.13
CA ALA A 187 -16.77 -12.12 -9.47
C ALA A 187 -15.65 -11.56 -10.38
N LYS A 188 -15.11 -12.42 -11.24
CA LYS A 188 -14.32 -12.01 -12.40
C LYS A 188 -15.27 -11.66 -13.57
N PRO A 189 -15.04 -10.59 -14.37
CA PRO A 189 -13.88 -9.69 -14.32
C PRO A 189 -13.88 -8.75 -13.11
N ILE A 190 -12.70 -8.51 -12.54
CA ILE A 190 -12.54 -7.80 -11.27
C ILE A 190 -12.85 -6.31 -11.46
N ASN A 191 -13.81 -5.82 -10.68
CA ASN A 191 -14.07 -4.38 -10.53
C ASN A 191 -13.12 -3.80 -9.49
N ILE A 192 -12.14 -3.00 -9.89
CA ILE A 192 -11.08 -2.48 -9.01
C ILE A 192 -11.62 -1.60 -7.87
N PRO A 193 -12.55 -0.65 -8.08
CA PRO A 193 -13.21 0.07 -7.00
C PRO A 193 -13.88 -0.83 -5.96
N GLU A 194 -14.56 -1.89 -6.39
CA GLU A 194 -15.21 -2.85 -5.50
C GLU A 194 -14.16 -3.67 -4.73
N LEU A 195 -13.12 -4.14 -5.39
CA LEU A 195 -12.01 -4.85 -4.77
C LEU A 195 -11.34 -4.02 -3.69
N ILE A 196 -11.01 -2.75 -3.98
CA ILE A 196 -10.41 -1.84 -3.00
C ILE A 196 -11.33 -1.65 -1.79
N ASN A 197 -12.63 -1.43 -2.02
CA ASN A 197 -13.58 -1.28 -0.93
C ASN A 197 -13.65 -2.54 -0.05
N GLU A 198 -13.57 -3.72 -0.63
CA GLU A 198 -13.59 -4.97 0.12
C GLU A 198 -12.27 -5.21 0.88
N ILE A 199 -11.11 -4.90 0.27
CA ILE A 199 -9.82 -4.91 0.94
C ILE A 199 -9.85 -3.99 2.18
N GLU A 200 -10.28 -2.74 2.01
CA GLU A 200 -10.31 -1.75 3.10
C GLU A 200 -11.27 -2.15 4.24
N LYS A 201 -12.39 -2.79 3.94
CA LYS A 201 -13.30 -3.33 4.98
C LYS A 201 -12.61 -4.40 5.81
N ASN A 202 -11.90 -5.33 5.17
CA ASN A 202 -11.21 -6.41 5.86
C ASN A 202 -10.03 -5.89 6.71
N LEU A 203 -9.31 -4.86 6.23
CA LEU A 203 -8.22 -4.22 6.98
C LEU A 203 -8.68 -3.44 8.21
N ARG A 204 -9.93 -2.95 8.22
CA ARG A 204 -10.50 -2.22 9.37
C ARG A 204 -11.11 -3.16 10.43
N ALA A 205 -11.37 -4.39 10.07
CA ALA A 205 -11.98 -5.38 10.94
C ALA A 205 -10.97 -6.13 11.83
N GLN A 206 -9.67 -5.93 11.61
CA GLN A 206 -8.56 -6.42 12.42
C GLN A 206 -8.25 -5.47 13.58
#